data_519cf5b0dd51b119eefdeeea5cc10c5c
#
_entry.id   519cf5b0dd51b119eefdeeea5cc10c5c
#
_cell.length_a   1.000
_cell.length_b   1.000
_cell.length_c   1.000
_cell.angle_alpha   90.00
_cell.angle_beta   90.00
_cell.angle_gamma   90.00
#
_symmetry.space_group_name_H-M   'P 1'
#
loop_
_entity.id
_entity.type
_entity.pdbx_description
1 polymer ?
#
loop_
_entity_poly.entity_id
_entity_poly.type
_entity_poly.pdbx_seq_one_letter_code
_entity_poly.pdbx_strand_id
1 'polypeptide(L)'
;LVDALFRQSGIFRSDQQVDDRVMDSMDLERERGITISAKNCAVSWNGVKINIIDTPGHADFGGEVERALSMADGAILLVDAAEGPLPQTRFVLRKALERGLKIIVVVNKIDRKDARAQEVLNEVYDLFIDLDATEEQLEFPVLYAIGRDAVAMRELAAPRGGRARRVGAVRGGVGGAS
;
A
#
# COMPACT_ATOMS: atom_id res chain seq x y z
N LEU A 1 3.68 5.13 -3.79
CA LEU A 1 4.12 3.85 -3.21
C LEU A 1 4.71 2.92 -4.26
N VAL A 2 4.00 2.65 -5.36
CA VAL A 2 4.47 1.73 -6.43
C VAL A 2 5.79 2.20 -7.04
N ASP A 3 5.94 3.48 -7.34
CA ASP A 3 7.21 4.05 -7.83
C ASP A 3 8.37 3.85 -6.83
N ALA A 4 8.07 3.92 -5.53
CA ALA A 4 9.05 3.66 -4.48
C ALA A 4 9.51 2.19 -4.48
N LEU A 5 8.57 1.26 -4.67
CA LEU A 5 8.89 -0.17 -4.81
C LEU A 5 9.76 -0.44 -6.04
N PHE A 6 9.46 0.18 -7.18
CA PHE A 6 10.28 0.07 -8.38
C PHE A 6 11.70 0.57 -8.18
N ARG A 7 11.86 1.75 -7.58
CA ARG A 7 13.19 2.33 -7.31
C ARG A 7 14.02 1.45 -6.38
N GLN A 8 13.39 0.85 -5.36
CA GLN A 8 14.08 -0.02 -4.40
C GLN A 8 14.38 -1.43 -4.94
N SER A 9 13.58 -1.94 -5.88
CA SER A 9 13.81 -3.26 -6.49
C SER A 9 14.95 -3.30 -7.52
N GLY A 10 15.55 -2.13 -7.85
CA GLY A 10 16.65 -2.05 -8.79
C GLY A 10 16.27 -2.27 -10.27
N ILE A 11 14.98 -2.15 -10.61
CA ILE A 11 14.49 -2.27 -12.00
C ILE A 11 15.06 -1.14 -12.87
N PHE A 12 15.26 0.04 -12.29
CA PHE A 12 15.84 1.17 -12.99
C PHE A 12 17.36 1.23 -12.77
N ARG A 13 18.11 1.48 -13.85
CA ARG A 13 19.53 1.81 -13.74
C ARG A 13 19.68 3.18 -13.08
N SER A 14 20.77 3.36 -12.33
CA SER A 14 21.04 4.59 -11.55
C SER A 14 21.17 5.87 -12.39
N ASP A 15 21.33 5.75 -13.71
CA ASP A 15 21.45 6.82 -14.69
C ASP A 15 20.17 7.10 -15.49
N GLN A 16 19.10 6.35 -15.24
CA GLN A 16 17.84 6.50 -15.95
C GLN A 16 16.96 7.54 -15.23
N GLN A 17 16.66 8.65 -15.91
CA GLN A 17 15.60 9.56 -15.47
C GLN A 17 14.26 8.81 -15.57
N VAL A 18 13.66 8.56 -14.43
CA VAL A 18 12.36 7.90 -14.33
C VAL A 18 11.32 8.97 -14.04
N ASP A 19 10.35 9.10 -14.94
CA ASP A 19 9.19 9.96 -14.73
C ASP A 19 8.44 9.51 -13.47
N ASP A 20 7.90 10.46 -12.71
CA ASP A 20 6.96 10.15 -11.65
C ASP A 20 5.73 9.45 -12.25
N ARG A 21 5.18 8.47 -11.52
CA ARG A 21 4.05 7.64 -11.96
C ARG A 21 4.35 6.75 -13.17
N VAL A 22 5.38 5.95 -13.04
CA VAL A 22 5.83 4.98 -14.06
C VAL A 22 4.70 4.10 -14.61
N MET A 23 3.71 3.78 -13.77
CA MET A 23 2.57 2.94 -14.17
C MET A 23 1.49 3.71 -14.95
N ASP A 24 1.37 5.03 -14.79
CA ASP A 24 0.35 5.84 -15.45
C ASP A 24 0.80 6.20 -16.87
N SER A 25 0.44 5.38 -17.85
CA SER A 25 0.87 5.52 -19.26
C SER A 25 -0.12 6.26 -20.14
N MET A 26 -1.38 6.41 -19.71
CA MET A 26 -2.41 7.13 -20.48
C MET A 26 -2.31 8.64 -20.25
N ASP A 27 -2.44 9.44 -21.29
CA ASP A 27 -2.37 10.89 -21.20
C ASP A 27 -3.42 11.47 -20.22
N LEU A 28 -4.63 10.90 -20.20
CA LEU A 28 -5.68 11.26 -19.25
C LEU A 28 -5.33 10.96 -17.80
N GLU A 29 -4.59 9.88 -17.53
CA GLU A 29 -4.13 9.53 -16.16
C GLU A 29 -3.09 10.53 -15.67
N ARG A 30 -2.17 10.92 -16.57
CA ARG A 30 -1.13 11.92 -16.27
C ARG A 30 -1.73 13.30 -16.04
N GLU A 31 -2.68 13.70 -16.87
CA GLU A 31 -3.35 15.00 -16.79
C GLU A 31 -4.21 15.13 -15.53
N ARG A 32 -5.01 14.10 -15.21
CA ARG A 32 -5.92 14.10 -14.05
C ARG A 32 -5.25 13.70 -12.75
N GLY A 33 -4.09 13.07 -12.83
CA GLY A 33 -3.37 12.61 -11.67
C GLY A 33 -3.99 11.41 -10.97
N ILE A 34 -4.79 10.61 -11.67
CA ILE A 34 -5.48 9.41 -11.17
C ILE A 34 -5.23 8.22 -12.09
N THR A 35 -5.18 7.01 -11.51
CA THR A 35 -5.15 5.75 -12.26
C THR A 35 -6.56 5.42 -12.75
N ILE A 36 -6.71 5.19 -14.05
CA ILE A 36 -8.01 4.86 -14.67
C ILE A 36 -8.13 3.37 -14.92
N SER A 37 -7.05 2.71 -15.36
CA SER A 37 -7.03 1.30 -15.69
C SER A 37 -6.09 0.53 -14.76
N ALA A 38 -6.49 -0.68 -14.36
CA ALA A 38 -5.62 -1.56 -13.58
C ALA A 38 -4.39 -1.95 -14.40
N LYS A 39 -3.21 -1.88 -13.79
CA LYS A 39 -1.92 -2.14 -14.45
C LYS A 39 -1.12 -3.15 -13.69
N ASN A 40 -0.46 -4.03 -14.44
CA ASN A 40 0.37 -5.08 -13.89
C ASN A 40 1.85 -4.78 -14.10
N CYS A 41 2.63 -5.00 -13.06
CA CYS A 41 4.08 -5.03 -13.15
C CYS A 41 4.64 -6.12 -12.24
N ALA A 42 5.92 -6.43 -12.43
CA ALA A 42 6.60 -7.41 -11.59
C ALA A 42 7.92 -6.82 -11.08
N VAL A 43 8.19 -7.06 -9.81
CA VAL A 43 9.48 -6.76 -9.17
C VAL A 43 10.07 -8.04 -8.62
N SER A 44 11.39 -8.12 -8.51
CA SER A 44 12.07 -9.23 -7.84
C SER A 44 12.72 -8.72 -6.57
N TRP A 45 12.47 -9.41 -5.47
CA TRP A 45 13.04 -9.10 -4.18
C TRP A 45 13.50 -10.37 -3.47
N ASN A 46 14.79 -10.44 -3.12
CA ASN A 46 15.40 -11.61 -2.47
C ASN A 46 15.07 -12.95 -3.18
N GLY A 47 15.08 -12.96 -4.51
CA GLY A 47 14.78 -14.15 -5.31
C GLY A 47 13.30 -14.49 -5.47
N VAL A 48 12.42 -13.71 -4.84
CA VAL A 48 10.96 -13.83 -4.98
C VAL A 48 10.45 -12.85 -6.03
N LYS A 49 9.68 -13.33 -6.98
CA LYS A 49 8.97 -12.49 -7.95
C LYS A 49 7.65 -12.03 -7.34
N ILE A 50 7.47 -10.72 -7.25
CA ILE A 50 6.24 -10.09 -6.74
C ILE A 50 5.55 -9.42 -7.92
N ASN A 51 4.35 -9.87 -8.24
CA ASN A 51 3.49 -9.23 -9.24
C ASN A 51 2.63 -8.19 -8.53
N ILE A 52 2.69 -6.95 -9.01
CA ILE A 52 1.96 -5.82 -8.45
C ILE A 52 0.86 -5.44 -9.43
N ILE A 53 -0.38 -5.36 -8.94
CA ILE A 53 -1.53 -4.87 -9.70
C ILE A 53 -1.93 -3.55 -9.07
N ASP A 54 -1.68 -2.45 -9.76
CA ASP A 54 -2.12 -1.13 -9.33
C ASP A 54 -3.56 -0.92 -9.78
N THR A 55 -4.45 -0.61 -8.83
CA THR A 55 -5.89 -0.47 -9.08
C THR A 55 -6.33 0.98 -9.05
N PRO A 56 -7.28 1.39 -9.91
CA PRO A 56 -7.88 2.70 -9.78
C PRO A 56 -8.58 2.85 -8.44
N GLY A 57 -8.40 4.01 -7.79
CA GLY A 57 -9.04 4.34 -6.51
C GLY A 57 -10.43 4.95 -6.62
N HIS A 58 -10.95 5.17 -7.84
CA HIS A 58 -12.24 5.83 -8.05
C HIS A 58 -13.40 4.83 -8.14
N ALA A 59 -14.54 5.19 -7.56
CA ALA A 59 -15.76 4.36 -7.55
C ALA A 59 -16.30 4.01 -8.94
N ASP A 60 -16.02 4.86 -9.93
CA ASP A 60 -16.47 4.68 -11.32
C ASP A 60 -15.81 3.48 -12.03
N PHE A 61 -14.72 2.94 -11.46
CA PHE A 61 -13.93 1.84 -12.04
C PHE A 61 -14.09 0.50 -11.30
N GLY A 62 -15.27 0.25 -10.72
CA GLY A 62 -15.54 -0.95 -9.93
C GLY A 62 -15.24 -2.27 -10.65
N GLY A 63 -15.53 -2.36 -11.96
CA GLY A 63 -15.22 -3.53 -12.77
C GLY A 63 -13.74 -3.84 -12.91
N GLU A 64 -12.89 -2.80 -13.01
CA GLU A 64 -11.43 -2.94 -13.05
C GLU A 64 -10.89 -3.42 -11.71
N VAL A 65 -11.44 -2.91 -10.61
CA VAL A 65 -11.08 -3.33 -9.24
C VAL A 65 -11.43 -4.81 -9.03
N GLU A 66 -12.63 -5.24 -9.40
CA GLU A 66 -13.04 -6.64 -9.26
C GLU A 66 -12.16 -7.59 -10.08
N ARG A 67 -11.79 -7.20 -11.31
CA ARG A 67 -10.88 -7.96 -12.16
C ARG A 67 -9.48 -8.06 -11.51
N ALA A 68 -8.95 -6.96 -11.01
CA ALA A 68 -7.66 -6.93 -10.33
C ALA A 68 -7.64 -7.85 -9.11
N LEU A 69 -8.66 -7.75 -8.25
CA LEU A 69 -8.79 -8.58 -7.06
C LEU A 69 -8.94 -10.07 -7.38
N SER A 70 -9.51 -10.43 -8.56
CA SER A 70 -9.64 -11.83 -8.96
C SER A 70 -8.32 -12.51 -9.31
N MET A 71 -7.28 -11.72 -9.59
CA MET A 71 -5.93 -12.19 -9.94
C MET A 71 -4.93 -12.08 -8.79
N ALA A 72 -5.34 -11.52 -7.66
CA ALA A 72 -4.46 -11.23 -6.53
C ALA A 72 -4.49 -12.35 -5.47
N ASP A 73 -3.34 -12.64 -4.88
CA ASP A 73 -3.21 -13.53 -3.72
C ASP A 73 -3.37 -12.78 -2.39
N GLY A 74 -3.18 -11.47 -2.40
CA GLY A 74 -3.32 -10.57 -1.28
C GLY A 74 -3.51 -9.13 -1.73
N ALA A 75 -3.83 -8.25 -0.81
CA ALA A 75 -4.06 -6.84 -1.09
C ALA A 75 -3.34 -5.93 -0.09
N ILE A 76 -2.85 -4.80 -0.59
CA ILE A 76 -2.39 -3.70 0.23
C ILE A 76 -3.49 -2.65 0.26
N LEU A 77 -4.09 -2.43 1.43
CA LEU A 77 -5.02 -1.35 1.66
C LEU A 77 -4.25 -0.09 2.05
N LEU A 78 -4.23 0.88 1.13
CA LEU A 78 -3.52 2.13 1.33
C LEU A 78 -4.49 3.22 1.81
N VAL A 79 -4.24 3.79 2.98
CA VAL A 79 -5.09 4.81 3.61
C VAL A 79 -4.27 6.06 3.93
N ASP A 80 -4.81 7.24 3.65
CA ASP A 80 -4.17 8.51 3.99
C ASP A 80 -4.26 8.78 5.49
N ALA A 81 -3.14 9.12 6.13
CA ALA A 81 -3.06 9.35 7.56
C ALA A 81 -3.87 10.56 8.07
N ALA A 82 -4.28 11.46 7.19
CA ALA A 82 -5.09 12.61 7.54
C ALA A 82 -6.57 12.42 7.19
N GLU A 83 -6.84 11.85 6.01
CA GLU A 83 -8.21 11.70 5.49
C GLU A 83 -8.93 10.46 6.04
N GLY A 84 -8.19 9.40 6.32
CA GLY A 84 -8.78 8.12 6.70
C GLY A 84 -9.37 7.33 5.53
N PRO A 85 -10.15 6.27 5.82
CA PRO A 85 -10.79 5.46 4.79
C PRO A 85 -11.93 6.25 4.10
N LEU A 86 -11.84 6.35 2.78
CA LEU A 86 -12.83 7.02 1.95
C LEU A 86 -13.98 6.05 1.56
N PRO A 87 -15.13 6.53 1.04
CA PRO A 87 -16.24 5.67 0.61
C PRO A 87 -15.84 4.58 -0.38
N GLN A 88 -14.95 4.88 -1.35
CA GLN A 88 -14.45 3.88 -2.28
C GLN A 88 -13.57 2.82 -1.61
N THR A 89 -12.89 3.15 -0.52
CA THR A 89 -12.15 2.20 0.31
C THR A 89 -13.07 1.08 0.82
N ARG A 90 -14.27 1.45 1.28
CA ARG A 90 -15.29 0.51 1.77
C ARG A 90 -15.70 -0.49 0.70
N PHE A 91 -15.92 -0.03 -0.54
CA PHE A 91 -16.28 -0.90 -1.65
C PHE A 91 -15.18 -1.91 -1.97
N VAL A 92 -13.94 -1.43 -2.13
CA VAL A 92 -12.78 -2.27 -2.48
C VAL A 92 -12.48 -3.27 -1.37
N LEU A 93 -12.51 -2.81 -0.11
CA LEU A 93 -12.27 -3.67 1.05
C LEU A 93 -13.31 -4.79 1.16
N ARG A 94 -14.61 -4.48 0.98
CA ARG A 94 -15.67 -5.50 0.96
C ARG A 94 -15.37 -6.58 -0.05
N LYS A 95 -15.02 -6.21 -1.28
CA LYS A 95 -14.69 -7.17 -2.34
C LYS A 95 -13.47 -8.02 -2.03
N ALA A 96 -12.45 -7.43 -1.40
CA ALA A 96 -11.26 -8.16 -0.97
C ALA A 96 -11.57 -9.17 0.15
N LEU A 97 -12.39 -8.77 1.13
CA LEU A 97 -12.81 -9.65 2.24
C LEU A 97 -13.70 -10.80 1.75
N GLU A 98 -14.68 -10.54 0.86
CA GLU A 98 -15.53 -11.55 0.24
C GLU A 98 -14.72 -12.62 -0.51
N ARG A 99 -13.56 -12.25 -1.05
CA ARG A 99 -12.63 -13.17 -1.73
C ARG A 99 -11.63 -13.85 -0.79
N GLY A 100 -11.63 -13.53 0.49
CA GLY A 100 -10.71 -14.08 1.47
C GLY A 100 -9.26 -13.66 1.26
N LEU A 101 -9.00 -12.51 0.62
CA LEU A 101 -7.65 -12.03 0.38
C LEU A 101 -6.96 -11.66 1.70
N LYS A 102 -5.68 -12.00 1.83
CA LYS A 102 -4.84 -11.50 2.92
C LYS A 102 -4.59 -10.00 2.71
N ILE A 103 -4.86 -9.19 3.74
CA ILE A 103 -4.77 -7.74 3.66
C ILE A 103 -3.63 -7.23 4.53
N ILE A 104 -2.83 -6.31 3.98
CA ILE A 104 -1.85 -5.52 4.71
C ILE A 104 -2.35 -4.07 4.67
N VAL A 105 -2.51 -3.45 5.83
CA VAL A 105 -2.90 -2.04 5.92
C VAL A 105 -1.67 -1.15 5.94
N VAL A 106 -1.65 -0.15 5.07
CA VAL A 106 -0.59 0.86 5.01
C VAL A 106 -1.19 2.23 5.24
N VAL A 107 -0.90 2.82 6.41
CA VAL A 107 -1.24 4.21 6.73
C VAL A 107 -0.15 5.10 6.17
N ASN A 108 -0.46 5.78 5.07
CA ASN A 108 0.49 6.56 4.28
C ASN A 108 0.39 8.06 4.57
N LYS A 109 1.42 8.81 4.18
CA LYS A 109 1.53 10.26 4.37
C LYS A 109 1.53 10.68 5.85
N ILE A 110 2.18 9.89 6.70
CA ILE A 110 2.31 10.17 8.14
C ILE A 110 3.14 11.44 8.43
N ASP A 111 3.82 11.99 7.43
CA ASP A 111 4.58 13.24 7.46
C ASP A 111 3.70 14.49 7.32
N ARG A 112 2.43 14.35 7.00
CA ARG A 112 1.49 15.48 6.93
C ARG A 112 1.33 16.13 8.31
N LYS A 113 1.19 17.45 8.34
CA LYS A 113 0.98 18.22 9.59
C LYS A 113 -0.35 17.88 10.27
N ASP A 114 -1.34 17.49 9.49
CA ASP A 114 -2.69 17.10 9.90
C ASP A 114 -2.85 15.57 10.03
N ALA A 115 -1.76 14.81 9.99
CA ALA A 115 -1.79 13.37 10.15
C ALA A 115 -2.29 12.97 11.55
N ARG A 116 -3.25 12.03 11.57
CA ARG A 116 -3.87 11.44 12.76
C ARG A 116 -3.85 9.91 12.67
N ALA A 117 -2.67 9.36 12.40
CA ALA A 117 -2.47 7.98 11.98
C ALA A 117 -3.11 6.95 12.93
N GLN A 118 -3.10 7.19 14.26
CA GLN A 118 -3.71 6.28 15.22
C GLN A 118 -5.24 6.28 15.13
N GLU A 119 -5.84 7.46 14.96
CA GLU A 119 -7.28 7.59 14.77
C GLU A 119 -7.72 6.95 13.47
N VAL A 120 -6.96 7.18 12.39
CA VAL A 120 -7.20 6.54 11.08
C VAL A 120 -7.12 5.02 11.19
N LEU A 121 -6.18 4.48 11.94
CA LEU A 121 -6.10 3.04 12.16
C LEU A 121 -7.35 2.50 12.88
N ASN A 122 -7.86 3.22 13.87
CA ASN A 122 -9.10 2.85 14.55
C ASN A 122 -10.29 2.88 13.56
N GLU A 123 -10.40 3.92 12.73
CA GLU A 123 -11.41 3.99 11.67
C GLU A 123 -11.32 2.81 10.67
N VAL A 124 -10.12 2.34 10.38
CA VAL A 124 -9.92 1.14 9.55
C VAL A 124 -10.43 -0.11 10.26
N TYR A 125 -10.14 -0.29 11.55
CA TYR A 125 -10.69 -1.41 12.32
C TYR A 125 -12.22 -1.37 12.35
N ASP A 126 -12.81 -0.21 12.61
CA ASP A 126 -14.26 -0.02 12.59
C ASP A 126 -14.85 -0.39 11.23
N LEU A 127 -14.16 -0.02 10.13
CA LEU A 127 -14.58 -0.37 8.78
C LEU A 127 -14.55 -1.89 8.53
N PHE A 128 -13.52 -2.61 9.02
CA PHE A 128 -13.47 -4.07 8.91
C PHE A 128 -14.61 -4.72 9.70
N ILE A 129 -14.90 -4.25 10.90
CA ILE A 129 -16.00 -4.73 11.74
C ILE A 129 -17.34 -4.48 11.04
N ASP A 130 -17.57 -3.29 10.52
CA ASP A 130 -18.76 -2.91 9.76
C ASP A 130 -18.99 -3.78 8.48
N LEU A 131 -17.93 -4.38 7.97
CA LEU A 131 -17.97 -5.28 6.82
C LEU A 131 -18.01 -6.76 7.20
N ASP A 132 -18.30 -7.06 8.48
CA ASP A 132 -18.39 -8.41 9.02
C ASP A 132 -17.10 -9.25 8.80
N ALA A 133 -15.93 -8.60 8.91
CA ALA A 133 -14.65 -9.29 8.82
C ALA A 133 -14.50 -10.36 9.93
N THR A 134 -13.93 -11.50 9.60
CA THR A 134 -13.65 -12.58 10.56
C THR A 134 -12.52 -12.18 11.50
N GLU A 135 -12.38 -12.88 12.63
CA GLU A 135 -11.27 -12.66 13.57
C GLU A 135 -9.90 -12.76 12.86
N GLU A 136 -9.72 -13.76 11.99
CA GLU A 136 -8.50 -13.91 11.20
C GLU A 136 -8.26 -12.71 10.27
N GLN A 137 -9.31 -12.14 9.68
CA GLN A 137 -9.20 -10.97 8.81
C GLN A 137 -8.90 -9.68 9.59
N LEU A 138 -9.24 -9.61 10.87
CA LEU A 138 -8.91 -8.49 11.76
C LEU A 138 -7.45 -8.51 12.24
N GLU A 139 -6.74 -9.64 12.12
CA GLU A 139 -5.31 -9.77 12.45
C GLU A 139 -4.41 -9.34 11.29
N PHE A 140 -4.72 -8.24 10.65
CA PHE A 140 -3.91 -7.73 9.53
C PHE A 140 -2.63 -7.01 10.01
N PRO A 141 -1.51 -7.18 9.29
CA PRO A 141 -0.31 -6.38 9.53
C PRO A 141 -0.55 -4.90 9.19
N VAL A 142 0.01 -4.01 10.02
CA VAL A 142 -0.06 -2.56 9.82
C VAL A 142 1.33 -2.02 9.56
N LEU A 143 1.44 -1.16 8.55
CA LEU A 143 2.63 -0.39 8.24
C LEU A 143 2.28 1.10 8.18
N TYR A 144 3.19 1.93 8.63
CA TYR A 144 3.12 3.38 8.51
C TYR A 144 4.13 3.83 7.47
N ALA A 145 3.73 4.70 6.54
CA ALA A 145 4.57 5.01 5.39
C ALA A 145 4.62 6.51 5.05
N ILE A 146 5.74 6.89 4.45
CA ILE A 146 5.90 8.11 3.67
C ILE A 146 6.26 7.65 2.26
N GLY A 147 5.22 7.37 1.46
CA GLY A 147 5.38 6.70 0.17
C GLY A 147 6.25 7.46 -0.82
N ARG A 148 6.23 8.80 -0.82
CA ARG A 148 7.09 9.62 -1.67
C ARG A 148 8.58 9.46 -1.35
N ASP A 149 8.90 9.25 -0.05
CA ASP A 149 10.29 9.15 0.43
C ASP A 149 10.77 7.69 0.51
N ALA A 150 9.92 6.74 0.07
CA ALA A 150 10.17 5.31 0.12
C ALA A 150 10.51 4.79 1.53
N VAL A 151 9.85 5.35 2.55
CA VAL A 151 10.02 4.98 3.96
C VAL A 151 8.78 4.24 4.45
N ALA A 152 8.97 3.12 5.13
CA ALA A 152 7.92 2.41 5.85
C ALA A 152 8.43 1.92 7.21
N MET A 153 7.55 1.87 8.20
CA MET A 153 7.86 1.44 9.56
C MET A 153 6.68 0.66 10.16
N ARG A 154 6.97 -0.24 11.08
CA ARG A 154 5.94 -1.05 11.76
C ARG A 154 5.30 -0.32 12.93
N GLU A 155 6.01 0.63 13.52
CA GLU A 155 5.56 1.38 14.69
C GLU A 155 5.80 2.86 14.46
N LEU A 156 4.86 3.69 14.90
CA LEU A 156 5.08 5.12 14.98
C LEU A 156 6.06 5.38 16.12
N ALA A 157 7.22 5.96 15.81
CA ALA A 157 8.11 6.41 16.85
C ALA A 157 7.36 7.41 17.74
N ALA A 158 7.34 7.15 19.06
CA ALA A 158 6.84 8.14 20.01
C ALA A 158 7.61 9.46 19.79
N PRO A 159 6.96 10.65 19.93
CA PRO A 159 7.59 11.93 19.69
C PRO A 159 8.66 12.20 20.77
N ARG A 160 9.84 11.63 20.59
CA ARG A 160 11.07 12.03 21.28
C ARG A 160 11.99 12.62 20.22
N GLY A 161 12.34 13.89 20.42
CA GLY A 161 13.25 14.61 19.55
C GLY A 161 14.49 13.77 19.20
N GLY A 162 14.60 13.36 17.96
CA GLY A 162 15.73 12.60 17.47
C GLY A 162 15.40 11.86 16.19
N ARG A 163 16.02 12.29 15.14
CA ARG A 163 16.21 11.70 13.80
C ARG A 163 15.45 10.38 13.54
N ALA A 164 14.49 10.42 12.61
CA ALA A 164 13.88 9.24 12.02
C ALA A 164 14.97 8.21 11.66
N ARG A 165 14.94 7.06 12.30
CA ARG A 165 15.77 5.93 11.88
C ARG A 165 15.27 5.48 10.51
N ARG A 166 16.08 5.66 9.49
CA ARG A 166 15.91 4.92 8.24
C ARG A 166 15.82 3.45 8.61
N VAL A 167 14.72 2.80 8.28
CA VAL A 167 14.62 1.35 8.41
C VAL A 167 15.56 0.78 7.35
N GLY A 168 16.76 0.45 7.80
CA GLY A 168 17.66 -0.37 7.02
C GLY A 168 16.97 -1.69 6.70
N ALA A 169 17.24 -2.21 5.51
CA ALA A 169 16.76 -3.47 5.01
C ALA A 169 16.62 -4.51 6.13
N VAL A 170 15.44 -5.13 6.23
CA VAL A 170 15.22 -6.29 7.09
C VAL A 170 16.16 -7.39 6.59
N ARG A 171 17.33 -7.53 7.21
CA ARG A 171 18.14 -8.74 7.07
C ARG A 171 17.40 -9.85 7.81
N GLY A 172 16.81 -10.75 7.04
CA GLY A 172 16.31 -12.02 7.58
C GLY A 172 17.48 -12.80 8.18
N GLY A 173 17.58 -12.77 9.50
CA GLY A 173 18.43 -13.69 10.22
C GLY A 173 17.75 -15.06 10.23
N VAL A 174 18.17 -15.95 9.34
CA VAL A 174 17.92 -17.38 9.48
C VAL A 174 18.93 -17.86 10.51
N GLY A 175 18.52 -17.96 11.78
CA GLY A 175 19.26 -18.67 12.80
C GLY A 175 19.18 -20.16 12.54
N GLY A 176 20.26 -20.75 12.03
CA GLY A 176 20.42 -22.19 12.06
C GLY A 176 20.64 -22.65 13.51
N ALA A 177 19.82 -23.57 13.97
CA ALA A 177 20.09 -24.35 15.14
C ALA A 177 20.64 -25.70 14.70
N SER A 178 21.81 -26.03 15.21
CA SER A 178 22.43 -27.33 15.18
C SER A 178 21.69 -28.30 16.07
#